data_fad8ef354a98ff3a7b232751b582f3f0
#
_entry.id   fad8ef354a98ff3a7b232751b582f3f0
#
_cell.length_a   1.000
_cell.length_b   1.000
_cell.length_c   1.000
_cell.angle_alpha   90.00
_cell.angle_beta   90.00
_cell.angle_gamma   90.00
#
_symmetry.space_group_name_H-M   'P 1'
#
loop_
_entity.id
_entity.type
_entity.pdbx_description
1 polymer ?
#
loop_
_entity_poly.entity_id
_entity_poly.type
_entity_poly.pdbx_seq_one_letter_code
_entity_poly.pdbx_strand_id
1 'polypeptide(L)'
;TAIQPHVYAKGGDYTPDSLNREEKAALDAADTTIHILELVPGRSTTDTIRKMNEPTGAPAGTRRTRLAVLGSGQGSNFEALLTAMASGSIEAEVTLVLSDREEARILRLAREAGIPAVYVDPGSDPNKLDDAAQKEICDRLRASGADLVILAGFMKRLREPVLSAFPERILNVHPSLLPAYPGREAWVQAWAAGATETGCTVHVVDAGIDSGRQLAQARVPILPTDDAEAVRARINAAEQVLYPQAIADYAATLA
;
A
#
# COMPACT_ATOMS: atom_id res chain seq x y z
N THR A 1 0.33 32.54 0.61
CA THR A 1 1.40 32.95 -0.33
C THR A 1 1.14 32.16 -1.60
N ALA A 2 0.85 32.84 -2.73
CA ALA A 2 0.68 32.17 -4.01
C ALA A 2 2.02 31.57 -4.44
N ILE A 3 2.02 30.27 -4.81
CA ILE A 3 3.18 29.63 -5.42
C ILE A 3 3.33 30.23 -6.83
N GLN A 4 4.50 30.77 -7.14
CA GLN A 4 4.85 31.22 -8.49
C GLN A 4 5.80 30.19 -9.12
N PRO A 5 5.28 29.17 -9.83
CA PRO A 5 6.13 28.16 -10.45
C PRO A 5 6.83 28.75 -11.68
N HIS A 6 8.07 28.39 -11.89
CA HIS A 6 8.81 28.73 -13.12
C HIS A 6 8.45 27.81 -14.28
N VAL A 7 7.97 26.62 -13.99
CA VAL A 7 7.54 25.61 -14.95
C VAL A 7 6.25 24.98 -14.49
N TYR A 8 5.29 24.85 -15.40
CA TYR A 8 4.06 24.10 -15.21
C TYR A 8 4.04 22.95 -16.22
N ALA A 9 3.97 21.72 -15.73
CA ALA A 9 3.92 20.52 -16.56
C ALA A 9 2.56 19.84 -16.45
N LYS A 10 1.91 19.54 -17.57
CA LYS A 10 0.63 18.83 -17.63
C LYS A 10 0.74 17.67 -18.63
N GLY A 11 0.37 16.48 -18.21
CA GLY A 11 0.35 15.29 -19.08
C GLY A 11 -1.04 15.05 -19.66
N GLY A 12 -1.11 14.50 -20.87
CA GLY A 12 -2.36 14.10 -21.50
C GLY A 12 -2.61 14.76 -22.86
N ASP A 13 -3.84 14.65 -23.33
CA ASP A 13 -4.30 15.19 -24.62
C ASP A 13 -4.54 16.71 -24.58
N TYR A 14 -3.74 17.41 -23.78
CA TYR A 14 -3.85 18.85 -23.64
C TYR A 14 -2.95 19.56 -24.66
N THR A 15 -3.40 20.73 -25.09
CA THR A 15 -2.58 21.73 -25.79
C THR A 15 -2.54 22.99 -24.93
N PRO A 16 -1.57 23.88 -25.10
CA PRO A 16 -1.54 25.17 -24.37
C PRO A 16 -2.86 25.98 -24.49
N ASP A 17 -3.59 25.78 -25.58
CA ASP A 17 -4.86 26.47 -25.85
C ASP A 17 -6.08 25.72 -25.27
N SER A 18 -5.95 24.47 -24.87
CA SER A 18 -7.00 23.68 -24.23
C SER A 18 -7.02 23.79 -22.71
N LEU A 19 -6.09 24.54 -22.11
CA LEU A 19 -6.11 24.84 -20.68
C LEU A 19 -7.33 25.69 -20.32
N ASN A 20 -7.86 25.51 -19.12
CA ASN A 20 -8.91 26.37 -18.59
C ASN A 20 -8.45 27.85 -18.63
N ARG A 21 -9.34 28.74 -19.05
CA ARG A 21 -9.04 30.16 -19.23
C ARG A 21 -8.48 30.85 -17.98
N GLU A 22 -8.97 30.46 -16.80
CA GLU A 22 -8.49 30.99 -15.52
C GLU A 22 -7.10 30.44 -15.17
N GLU A 23 -6.87 29.15 -15.45
CA GLU A 23 -5.58 28.46 -15.25
C GLU A 23 -4.51 29.07 -16.15
N LYS A 24 -4.82 29.31 -17.44
CA LYS A 24 -3.91 29.93 -18.40
C LYS A 24 -3.56 31.37 -18.01
N ALA A 25 -4.56 32.18 -17.61
CA ALA A 25 -4.35 33.54 -17.18
C ALA A 25 -3.47 33.65 -15.94
N ALA A 26 -3.60 32.72 -14.99
CA ALA A 26 -2.76 32.67 -13.79
C ALA A 26 -1.31 32.29 -14.11
N LEU A 27 -1.08 31.38 -15.05
CA LEU A 27 0.24 30.94 -15.50
C LEU A 27 0.95 32.03 -16.30
N ASP A 28 0.21 32.73 -17.20
CA ASP A 28 0.73 33.85 -17.97
C ASP A 28 1.12 35.02 -17.06
N ALA A 29 0.30 35.32 -16.03
CA ALA A 29 0.59 36.36 -15.05
C ALA A 29 1.82 36.04 -14.16
N ALA A 30 2.18 34.77 -14.03
CA ALA A 30 3.34 34.31 -13.26
C ALA A 30 4.59 34.11 -14.13
N ASP A 31 4.57 34.46 -15.41
CA ASP A 31 5.66 34.21 -16.39
C ASP A 31 6.13 32.76 -16.38
N THR A 32 5.17 31.83 -16.33
CA THR A 32 5.42 30.40 -16.16
C THR A 32 5.55 29.70 -17.53
N THR A 33 6.61 28.95 -17.72
CA THR A 33 6.77 28.11 -18.92
C THR A 33 5.86 26.89 -18.83
N ILE A 34 4.98 26.70 -19.83
CA ILE A 34 4.07 25.57 -19.90
C ILE A 34 4.70 24.44 -20.72
N HIS A 35 4.87 23.28 -20.11
CA HIS A 35 5.29 22.05 -20.79
C HIS A 35 4.15 21.06 -20.85
N ILE A 36 3.70 20.73 -22.06
CA ILE A 36 2.78 19.62 -22.27
C ILE A 36 3.63 18.34 -22.48
N LEU A 37 3.45 17.39 -21.59
CA LEU A 37 4.14 16.10 -21.67
C LEU A 37 3.31 15.17 -22.57
N GLU A 38 3.92 14.71 -23.66
CA GLU A 38 3.26 13.74 -24.55
C GLU A 38 2.93 12.46 -23.80
N LEU A 39 1.71 11.94 -24.03
CA LEU A 39 1.33 10.62 -23.54
C LEU A 39 2.23 9.57 -24.20
N VAL A 40 2.91 8.80 -23.38
CA VAL A 40 3.60 7.61 -23.87
C VAL A 40 2.53 6.59 -24.29
N PRO A 41 2.42 6.23 -25.57
CA PRO A 41 1.40 5.29 -26.04
C PRO A 41 1.46 3.99 -25.25
N GLY A 42 0.30 3.52 -24.73
CA GLY A 42 0.19 2.28 -23.97
C GLY A 42 0.37 2.43 -22.45
N ARG A 43 0.37 3.66 -21.90
CA ARG A 43 0.43 3.91 -20.44
C ARG A 43 -0.77 4.72 -19.93
N SER A 44 -1.99 4.37 -20.31
CA SER A 44 -3.18 4.87 -19.61
C SER A 44 -3.53 3.94 -18.44
N THR A 45 -4.09 4.50 -17.37
CA THR A 45 -4.58 3.70 -16.23
C THR A 45 -5.62 2.67 -16.68
N THR A 46 -6.48 3.05 -17.63
CA THR A 46 -7.50 2.18 -18.21
C THR A 46 -6.89 1.06 -19.05
N ASP A 47 -5.85 1.35 -19.86
CA ASP A 47 -5.13 0.34 -20.64
C ASP A 47 -4.28 -0.56 -19.76
N THR A 48 -3.77 -0.04 -18.65
CA THR A 48 -3.05 -0.83 -17.65
C THR A 48 -3.99 -1.84 -16.99
N ILE A 49 -5.20 -1.41 -16.59
CA ILE A 49 -6.22 -2.31 -16.01
C ILE A 49 -6.70 -3.33 -17.04
N ARG A 50 -6.90 -2.91 -18.30
CA ARG A 50 -7.30 -3.84 -19.38
C ARG A 50 -6.21 -4.88 -19.67
N LYS A 51 -4.93 -4.49 -19.70
CA LYS A 51 -3.80 -5.41 -19.88
C LYS A 51 -3.62 -6.36 -18.69
N MET A 52 -4.03 -5.98 -17.48
CA MET A 52 -4.05 -6.89 -16.32
C MET A 52 -5.10 -8.00 -16.46
N ASN A 53 -6.17 -7.75 -17.19
CA ASN A 53 -7.27 -8.71 -17.45
C ASN A 53 -7.09 -9.53 -18.73
N GLU A 54 -6.16 -9.19 -19.62
CA GLU A 54 -5.81 -10.04 -20.77
C GLU A 54 -4.84 -11.13 -20.29
N PRO A 55 -5.09 -12.41 -20.62
CA PRO A 55 -4.12 -13.47 -20.35
C PRO A 55 -2.90 -13.24 -21.24
N THR A 56 -1.99 -12.38 -20.81
CA THR A 56 -0.68 -12.28 -21.43
C THR A 56 0.02 -13.59 -21.24
N GLY A 57 0.28 -14.31 -22.34
CA GLY A 57 1.08 -15.51 -22.33
C GLY A 57 2.46 -15.22 -21.73
N ALA A 58 2.58 -15.40 -20.42
CA ALA A 58 3.86 -15.45 -19.74
C ALA A 58 4.65 -16.64 -20.33
N PRO A 59 5.97 -16.52 -20.48
CA PRO A 59 6.79 -17.67 -20.83
C PRO A 59 6.49 -18.81 -19.86
N ALA A 60 6.22 -19.99 -20.37
CA ALA A 60 5.94 -21.17 -19.56
C ALA A 60 7.11 -21.41 -18.59
N GLY A 61 6.92 -21.15 -17.28
CA GLY A 61 7.92 -21.50 -16.30
C GLY A 61 7.88 -20.82 -14.93
N THR A 62 7.43 -19.58 -14.79
CA THR A 62 7.44 -18.92 -13.48
C THR A 62 6.01 -18.69 -12.97
N ARG A 63 5.61 -19.48 -11.99
CA ARG A 63 4.36 -19.26 -11.25
C ARG A 63 4.44 -17.92 -10.53
N ARG A 64 3.51 -17.00 -10.78
CA ARG A 64 3.40 -15.75 -10.02
C ARG A 64 3.11 -16.03 -8.55
N THR A 65 3.76 -15.27 -7.67
CA THR A 65 3.47 -15.35 -6.23
C THR A 65 2.04 -14.88 -5.94
N ARG A 66 1.28 -15.70 -5.26
CA ARG A 66 -0.12 -15.42 -4.92
C ARG A 66 -0.20 -14.70 -3.58
N LEU A 67 -0.78 -13.51 -3.57
CA LEU A 67 -0.91 -12.65 -2.42
C LEU A 67 -2.36 -12.60 -1.92
N ALA A 68 -2.58 -12.72 -0.62
CA ALA A 68 -3.82 -12.30 0.02
C ALA A 68 -3.54 -11.03 0.82
N VAL A 69 -4.40 -10.03 0.71
CA VAL A 69 -4.21 -8.73 1.36
C VAL A 69 -5.28 -8.49 2.42
N LEU A 70 -4.89 -8.06 3.61
CA LEU A 70 -5.78 -7.64 4.68
C LEU A 70 -5.61 -6.13 4.95
N GLY A 71 -6.73 -5.40 5.04
CA GLY A 71 -6.68 -3.97 5.34
C GLY A 71 -7.98 -3.46 5.96
N SER A 72 -7.86 -2.51 6.90
CA SER A 72 -9.01 -1.95 7.63
C SER A 72 -9.45 -0.56 7.14
N GLY A 73 -8.77 0.02 6.13
CA GLY A 73 -8.93 1.43 5.83
C GLY A 73 -8.88 1.82 4.36
N GLN A 74 -8.13 2.90 4.09
CA GLN A 74 -8.09 3.56 2.77
C GLN A 74 -7.42 2.72 1.68
N GLY A 75 -6.50 1.80 2.03
CA GLY A 75 -5.86 0.92 1.06
C GLY A 75 -4.74 1.57 0.25
N SER A 76 -4.08 2.64 0.74
CA SER A 76 -2.99 3.30 0.01
C SER A 76 -1.82 2.36 -0.28
N ASN A 77 -1.43 1.52 0.66
CA ASN A 77 -0.39 0.49 0.45
C ASN A 77 -0.85 -0.59 -0.54
N PHE A 78 -2.16 -0.89 -0.57
CA PHE A 78 -2.72 -1.80 -1.57
C PHE A 78 -2.72 -1.20 -2.99
N GLU A 79 -3.05 0.10 -3.13
CA GLU A 79 -2.92 0.82 -4.41
C GLU A 79 -1.47 0.84 -4.91
N ALA A 80 -0.51 1.08 -4.02
CA ALA A 80 0.92 1.03 -4.36
C ALA A 80 1.34 -0.38 -4.83
N LEU A 81 0.85 -1.42 -4.17
CA LEU A 81 1.08 -2.81 -4.57
C LEU A 81 0.49 -3.12 -5.96
N LEU A 82 -0.76 -2.70 -6.22
CA LEU A 82 -1.39 -2.86 -7.54
C LEU A 82 -0.59 -2.13 -8.64
N THR A 83 -0.11 -0.91 -8.35
CA THR A 83 0.71 -0.13 -9.27
C THR A 83 2.03 -0.82 -9.58
N ALA A 84 2.70 -1.38 -8.57
CA ALA A 84 3.96 -2.10 -8.74
C ALA A 84 3.79 -3.40 -9.56
N MET A 85 2.67 -4.12 -9.37
CA MET A 85 2.33 -5.28 -10.21
C MET A 85 2.03 -4.87 -11.65
N ALA A 86 1.28 -3.79 -11.85
CA ALA A 86 0.94 -3.29 -13.18
C ALA A 86 2.16 -2.82 -13.98
N SER A 87 3.17 -2.25 -13.30
CA SER A 87 4.45 -1.85 -13.93
C SER A 87 5.39 -3.02 -14.19
N GLY A 88 5.07 -4.22 -13.70
CA GLY A 88 5.95 -5.39 -13.78
C GLY A 88 7.10 -5.37 -12.77
N SER A 89 7.07 -4.45 -11.79
CA SER A 89 8.09 -4.40 -10.72
C SER A 89 7.93 -5.56 -9.73
N ILE A 90 6.76 -6.20 -9.69
CA ILE A 90 6.48 -7.38 -8.87
C ILE A 90 5.78 -8.43 -9.72
N GLU A 91 6.35 -9.62 -9.79
CA GLU A 91 5.74 -10.79 -10.44
C GLU A 91 4.81 -11.52 -9.45
N ALA A 92 3.69 -10.91 -9.14
CA ALA A 92 2.69 -11.44 -8.21
C ALA A 92 1.26 -11.25 -8.75
N GLU A 93 0.31 -11.93 -8.11
CA GLU A 93 -1.13 -11.71 -8.30
C GLU A 93 -1.83 -11.63 -6.95
N VAL A 94 -2.82 -10.77 -6.81
CA VAL A 94 -3.67 -10.73 -5.61
C VAL A 94 -4.87 -11.64 -5.82
N THR A 95 -4.99 -12.68 -4.99
CA THR A 95 -6.06 -13.68 -5.09
C THR A 95 -7.25 -13.39 -4.17
N LEU A 96 -7.04 -12.56 -3.12
CA LEU A 96 -8.07 -12.24 -2.15
C LEU A 96 -7.74 -10.95 -1.41
N VAL A 97 -8.76 -10.12 -1.15
CA VAL A 97 -8.69 -9.00 -0.21
C VAL A 97 -9.70 -9.20 0.90
N LEU A 98 -9.26 -9.07 2.16
CA LEU A 98 -10.12 -9.15 3.35
C LEU A 98 -10.12 -7.82 4.11
N SER A 99 -11.23 -7.48 4.73
CA SER A 99 -11.34 -6.36 5.67
C SER A 99 -12.23 -6.72 6.84
N ASP A 100 -11.88 -6.20 8.03
CA ASP A 100 -12.68 -6.21 9.25
C ASP A 100 -13.68 -5.04 9.30
N ARG A 101 -13.80 -4.27 8.21
CA ARG A 101 -14.71 -3.14 8.05
C ARG A 101 -15.44 -3.24 6.71
N GLU A 102 -16.75 -3.29 6.78
CA GLU A 102 -17.61 -3.50 5.60
C GLU A 102 -17.45 -2.39 4.56
N GLU A 103 -17.37 -1.13 5.02
CA GLU A 103 -17.22 0.06 4.16
C GLU A 103 -15.77 0.46 3.90
N ALA A 104 -14.80 -0.43 4.17
CA ALA A 104 -13.40 -0.11 3.91
C ALA A 104 -13.15 0.14 2.43
N ARG A 105 -12.48 1.27 2.12
CA ARG A 105 -12.15 1.63 0.73
C ARG A 105 -11.33 0.55 0.03
N ILE A 106 -10.49 -0.18 0.76
CA ILE A 106 -9.69 -1.29 0.20
C ILE A 106 -10.55 -2.36 -0.47
N LEU A 107 -11.74 -2.68 0.08
CA LEU A 107 -12.66 -3.64 -0.54
C LEU A 107 -13.23 -3.13 -1.87
N ARG A 108 -13.52 -1.81 -1.94
CA ARG A 108 -13.98 -1.19 -3.18
C ARG A 108 -12.88 -1.22 -4.23
N LEU A 109 -11.67 -0.82 -3.88
CA LEU A 109 -10.51 -0.87 -4.78
C LEU A 109 -10.27 -2.27 -5.34
N ALA A 110 -10.38 -3.30 -4.49
CA ALA A 110 -10.23 -4.69 -4.92
C ALA A 110 -11.32 -5.09 -5.93
N ARG A 111 -12.58 -4.74 -5.66
CA ARG A 111 -13.72 -5.02 -6.56
C ARG A 111 -13.54 -4.31 -7.92
N GLU A 112 -13.12 -3.04 -7.90
CA GLU A 112 -12.81 -2.26 -9.11
C GLU A 112 -11.68 -2.88 -9.95
N ALA A 113 -10.72 -3.53 -9.29
CA ALA A 113 -9.63 -4.27 -9.91
C ALA A 113 -10.01 -5.72 -10.31
N GLY A 114 -11.27 -6.16 -10.10
CA GLY A 114 -11.72 -7.52 -10.39
C GLY A 114 -11.19 -8.58 -9.42
N ILE A 115 -10.73 -8.18 -8.24
CA ILE A 115 -10.15 -9.06 -7.21
C ILE A 115 -11.25 -9.44 -6.20
N PRO A 116 -11.36 -10.73 -5.81
CA PRO A 116 -12.26 -11.16 -4.76
C PRO A 116 -12.05 -10.36 -3.47
N ALA A 117 -13.11 -9.71 -2.96
CA ALA A 117 -13.05 -8.82 -1.82
C ALA A 117 -14.17 -9.12 -0.82
N VAL A 118 -13.80 -9.47 0.40
CA VAL A 118 -14.71 -9.97 1.42
C VAL A 118 -14.58 -9.21 2.73
N TYR A 119 -15.70 -8.83 3.28
CA TYR A 119 -15.81 -8.38 4.66
C TYR A 119 -15.87 -9.59 5.58
N VAL A 120 -15.14 -9.53 6.68
CA VAL A 120 -15.20 -10.50 7.78
C VAL A 120 -15.63 -9.76 9.04
N ASP A 121 -16.73 -10.18 9.64
CA ASP A 121 -17.20 -9.60 10.90
C ASP A 121 -16.16 -9.85 12.01
N PRO A 122 -15.59 -8.80 12.62
CA PRO A 122 -14.58 -8.95 13.67
C PRO A 122 -15.13 -9.50 14.99
N GLY A 123 -16.45 -9.55 15.17
CA GLY A 123 -17.12 -9.86 16.41
C GLY A 123 -17.44 -8.61 17.24
N SER A 124 -17.89 -8.82 18.48
CA SER A 124 -18.43 -7.76 19.34
C SER A 124 -17.38 -6.81 19.94
N ASP A 125 -16.11 -7.20 20.01
CA ASP A 125 -15.04 -6.34 20.55
C ASP A 125 -14.48 -5.42 19.44
N PRO A 126 -14.62 -4.09 19.56
CA PRO A 126 -14.17 -3.17 18.54
C PRO A 126 -12.64 -3.19 18.34
N ASN A 127 -11.88 -3.77 19.26
CA ASN A 127 -10.41 -3.76 19.22
C ASN A 127 -9.80 -5.12 18.83
N LYS A 128 -10.57 -6.19 18.79
CA LYS A 128 -10.08 -7.55 18.57
C LYS A 128 -10.90 -8.26 17.49
N LEU A 129 -10.30 -9.28 16.91
CA LEU A 129 -11.02 -10.33 16.20
C LEU A 129 -11.39 -11.40 17.22
N ASP A 130 -12.63 -11.86 17.21
CA ASP A 130 -13.02 -13.05 17.96
C ASP A 130 -12.47 -14.35 17.30
N ASP A 131 -12.67 -15.48 17.93
CA ASP A 131 -12.14 -16.75 17.44
C ASP A 131 -12.86 -17.22 16.16
N ALA A 132 -14.13 -16.84 15.98
CA ALA A 132 -14.87 -17.13 14.74
C ALA A 132 -14.29 -16.33 13.56
N ALA A 133 -14.01 -15.04 13.76
CA ALA A 133 -13.37 -14.19 12.76
C ALA A 133 -11.95 -14.68 12.42
N GLN A 134 -11.13 -15.08 13.42
CA GLN A 134 -9.80 -15.64 13.19
C GLN A 134 -9.90 -16.91 12.34
N LYS A 135 -10.85 -17.77 12.66
CA LYS A 135 -11.08 -19.00 11.90
C LYS A 135 -11.55 -18.71 10.48
N GLU A 136 -12.50 -17.81 10.30
CA GLU A 136 -13.00 -17.42 8.97
C GLU A 136 -11.88 -16.82 8.11
N ILE A 137 -11.08 -15.91 8.65
CA ILE A 137 -9.89 -15.36 7.95
C ILE A 137 -8.96 -16.49 7.53
N CYS A 138 -8.63 -17.42 8.44
CA CYS A 138 -7.74 -18.54 8.15
C CYS A 138 -8.30 -19.42 7.00
N ASP A 139 -9.58 -19.78 7.06
CA ASP A 139 -10.21 -20.63 6.06
C ASP A 139 -10.24 -19.96 4.68
N ARG A 140 -10.55 -18.66 4.61
CA ARG A 140 -10.52 -17.88 3.37
C ARG A 140 -9.13 -17.71 2.79
N LEU A 141 -8.13 -17.45 3.63
CA LEU A 141 -6.74 -17.36 3.21
C LEU A 141 -6.24 -18.68 2.61
N ARG A 142 -6.55 -19.81 3.25
CA ARG A 142 -6.23 -21.16 2.71
C ARG A 142 -6.94 -21.42 1.39
N ALA A 143 -8.23 -21.13 1.31
CA ALA A 143 -9.02 -21.33 0.11
C ALA A 143 -8.56 -20.46 -1.07
N SER A 144 -8.01 -19.28 -0.81
CA SER A 144 -7.45 -18.40 -1.85
C SER A 144 -6.16 -18.95 -2.46
N GLY A 145 -5.53 -19.91 -1.80
CA GLY A 145 -4.23 -20.49 -2.18
C GLY A 145 -3.09 -19.48 -2.16
N ALA A 146 -3.18 -18.46 -1.30
CA ALA A 146 -2.13 -17.45 -1.15
C ALA A 146 -0.81 -18.07 -0.68
N ASP A 147 0.28 -17.59 -1.28
CA ASP A 147 1.65 -17.93 -0.87
C ASP A 147 2.12 -17.00 0.24
N LEU A 148 1.68 -15.73 0.22
CA LEU A 148 1.95 -14.70 1.21
C LEU A 148 0.68 -13.97 1.61
N VAL A 149 0.62 -13.55 2.88
CA VAL A 149 -0.41 -12.69 3.46
C VAL A 149 0.19 -11.31 3.73
N ILE A 150 -0.43 -10.27 3.20
CA ILE A 150 0.06 -8.89 3.25
C ILE A 150 -0.88 -8.05 4.11
N LEU A 151 -0.39 -7.49 5.20
CA LEU A 151 -1.16 -6.57 6.04
C LEU A 151 -0.96 -5.13 5.55
N ALA A 152 -1.95 -4.60 4.84
CA ALA A 152 -1.94 -3.25 4.26
C ALA A 152 -2.80 -2.30 5.13
N GLY A 153 -2.30 -1.93 6.30
CA GLY A 153 -3.05 -1.14 7.26
C GLY A 153 -4.19 -1.91 7.92
N PHE A 154 -3.96 -3.17 8.24
CA PHE A 154 -4.89 -4.00 9.01
C PHE A 154 -4.74 -3.71 10.51
N MET A 155 -5.82 -3.22 11.15
CA MET A 155 -5.76 -2.68 12.52
C MET A 155 -6.03 -3.72 13.62
N LYS A 156 -6.24 -4.98 13.25
CA LYS A 156 -6.51 -6.07 14.18
C LYS A 156 -5.33 -7.04 14.24
N ARG A 157 -5.14 -7.63 15.40
CA ARG A 157 -4.10 -8.62 15.61
C ARG A 157 -4.53 -9.98 15.09
N LEU A 158 -3.74 -10.57 14.22
CA LEU A 158 -3.87 -11.97 13.84
C LEU A 158 -3.31 -12.86 14.95
N ARG A 159 -4.00 -13.96 15.20
CA ARG A 159 -3.66 -14.97 16.19
C ARG A 159 -3.82 -16.37 15.57
N GLU A 160 -3.75 -17.40 16.38
CA GLU A 160 -4.12 -18.73 15.96
C GLU A 160 -5.62 -18.77 15.53
N PRO A 161 -5.96 -19.52 14.48
CA PRO A 161 -5.11 -20.46 13.73
C PRO A 161 -4.36 -19.83 12.54
N VAL A 162 -4.44 -18.51 12.32
CA VAL A 162 -3.85 -17.85 11.13
C VAL A 162 -2.33 -17.94 11.15
N LEU A 163 -1.70 -17.66 12.31
CA LEU A 163 -0.24 -17.66 12.42
C LEU A 163 0.37 -19.04 12.11
N SER A 164 -0.23 -20.11 12.65
CA SER A 164 0.22 -21.48 12.34
C SER A 164 -0.05 -21.90 10.90
N ALA A 165 -1.07 -21.32 10.25
CA ALA A 165 -1.39 -21.65 8.86
C ALA A 165 -0.42 -21.03 7.86
N PHE A 166 0.19 -19.89 8.23
CA PHE A 166 1.09 -19.10 7.38
C PHE A 166 2.40 -18.75 8.11
N PRO A 167 3.17 -19.76 8.58
CA PRO A 167 4.41 -19.53 9.31
C PRO A 167 5.41 -18.81 8.41
N GLU A 168 6.02 -17.73 8.87
CA GLU A 168 6.95 -16.87 8.12
C GLU A 168 6.36 -16.29 6.81
N ARG A 169 5.05 -16.30 6.62
CA ARG A 169 4.39 -15.90 5.38
C ARG A 169 3.39 -14.76 5.54
N ILE A 170 3.41 -14.08 6.68
CA ILE A 170 2.59 -12.89 6.92
C ILE A 170 3.52 -11.69 7.04
N LEU A 171 3.36 -10.70 6.17
CA LEU A 171 4.15 -9.48 6.16
C LEU A 171 3.32 -8.28 6.61
N ASN A 172 3.94 -7.39 7.37
CA ASN A 172 3.36 -6.13 7.79
C ASN A 172 4.32 -4.97 7.53
N VAL A 173 3.79 -3.78 7.27
CA VAL A 173 4.54 -2.54 7.32
C VAL A 173 4.11 -1.74 8.54
N HIS A 174 5.07 -1.38 9.39
CA HIS A 174 4.86 -0.62 10.62
C HIS A 174 5.43 0.80 10.48
N PRO A 175 4.69 1.87 10.87
CA PRO A 175 5.07 3.25 10.63
C PRO A 175 6.09 3.78 11.66
N SER A 176 7.15 3.03 11.94
CA SER A 176 8.33 3.45 12.69
C SER A 176 9.57 2.67 12.30
N LEU A 177 10.72 3.11 12.78
CA LEU A 177 11.98 2.36 12.71
C LEU A 177 12.05 1.38 13.89
N LEU A 178 11.44 0.20 13.74
CA LEU A 178 11.49 -0.83 14.78
C LEU A 178 12.95 -1.15 15.18
N PRO A 179 13.21 -1.46 16.45
CA PRO A 179 12.27 -1.71 17.55
C PRO A 179 11.72 -0.46 18.25
N ALA A 180 11.99 0.76 17.74
CA ALA A 180 11.46 1.97 18.34
C ALA A 180 9.96 2.13 18.01
N TYR A 181 9.19 2.62 18.97
CA TYR A 181 7.78 2.97 18.84
C TYR A 181 6.89 1.83 18.28
N PRO A 182 6.86 0.64 18.93
CA PRO A 182 5.95 -0.42 18.53
C PRO A 182 4.50 -0.07 18.87
N GLY A 183 3.54 -0.73 18.24
CA GLY A 183 2.12 -0.58 18.51
C GLY A 183 1.46 0.59 17.78
N ARG A 184 0.39 1.12 18.37
CA ARG A 184 -0.49 2.08 17.71
C ARG A 184 0.13 3.48 17.64
N GLU A 185 -0.18 4.21 16.55
CA GLU A 185 0.18 5.62 16.38
C GLU A 185 1.68 5.90 16.56
N ALA A 186 2.52 5.02 16.01
CA ALA A 186 3.97 5.10 16.16
C ALA A 186 4.55 6.45 15.72
N TRP A 187 3.95 7.08 14.69
CA TRP A 187 4.32 8.42 14.22
C TRP A 187 4.05 9.51 15.28
N VAL A 188 2.94 9.38 16.05
CA VAL A 188 2.63 10.30 17.17
C VAL A 188 3.62 10.10 18.28
N GLN A 189 3.96 8.85 18.60
CA GLN A 189 4.96 8.53 19.63
C GLN A 189 6.33 9.13 19.28
N ALA A 190 6.79 8.96 18.03
CA ALA A 190 8.06 9.50 17.56
C ALA A 190 8.08 11.03 17.59
N TRP A 191 7.02 11.67 17.09
CA TRP A 191 6.86 13.13 17.08
C TRP A 191 6.82 13.70 18.50
N ALA A 192 6.01 13.13 19.40
CA ALA A 192 5.88 13.58 20.78
C ALA A 192 7.16 13.37 21.62
N ALA A 193 7.97 12.37 21.26
CA ALA A 193 9.28 12.13 21.87
C ALA A 193 10.36 13.12 21.39
N GLY A 194 10.04 14.02 20.46
CA GLY A 194 11.03 14.97 19.90
C GLY A 194 12.10 14.28 19.04
N ALA A 195 11.79 13.13 18.45
CA ALA A 195 12.73 12.46 17.55
C ALA A 195 12.99 13.34 16.31
N THR A 196 14.22 13.32 15.82
CA THR A 196 14.60 14.03 14.60
C THR A 196 14.45 13.18 13.34
N GLU A 197 14.22 11.86 13.51
CA GLU A 197 14.08 10.88 12.46
C GLU A 197 13.10 9.79 12.90
N THR A 198 12.34 9.27 11.94
CA THR A 198 11.51 8.08 12.07
C THR A 198 11.50 7.33 10.73
N GLY A 199 10.47 6.55 10.43
CA GLY A 199 10.37 5.85 9.16
C GLY A 199 9.33 4.75 9.18
N CYS A 200 9.55 3.74 8.35
CA CYS A 200 8.74 2.53 8.35
C CYS A 200 9.61 1.27 8.31
N THR A 201 9.05 0.18 8.81
CA THR A 201 9.69 -1.14 8.85
C THR A 201 8.76 -2.18 8.26
N VAL A 202 9.24 -2.92 7.27
CA VAL A 202 8.59 -4.15 6.81
C VAL A 202 9.15 -5.32 7.62
N HIS A 203 8.25 -6.13 8.19
CA HIS A 203 8.63 -7.26 9.03
C HIS A 203 7.70 -8.45 8.84
N VAL A 204 8.18 -9.63 9.17
CA VAL A 204 7.37 -10.84 9.29
C VAL A 204 6.54 -10.73 10.57
N VAL A 205 5.27 -11.13 10.50
CA VAL A 205 4.37 -11.10 11.66
C VAL A 205 4.53 -12.37 12.47
N ASP A 206 4.70 -12.20 13.76
CA ASP A 206 4.76 -13.26 14.76
C ASP A 206 3.65 -13.13 15.83
N ALA A 207 3.74 -13.90 16.92
CA ALA A 207 2.79 -13.83 18.01
C ALA A 207 2.95 -12.57 18.89
N GLY A 208 4.03 -11.82 18.75
CA GLY A 208 4.30 -10.57 19.47
C GLY A 208 3.59 -9.35 18.86
N ILE A 209 3.93 -8.16 19.32
CA ILE A 209 3.50 -6.89 18.74
C ILE A 209 4.72 -6.28 18.06
N ASP A 210 4.70 -6.22 16.71
CA ASP A 210 5.75 -5.65 15.87
C ASP A 210 7.17 -6.17 16.21
N SER A 211 7.25 -7.43 16.68
CA SER A 211 8.49 -8.05 17.20
C SER A 211 9.14 -9.02 16.21
N GLY A 212 8.45 -9.34 15.12
CA GLY A 212 8.94 -10.31 14.16
C GLY A 212 10.15 -9.83 13.36
N ARG A 213 10.75 -10.75 12.63
CA ARG A 213 11.97 -10.51 11.85
C ARG A 213 11.79 -9.37 10.86
N GLN A 214 12.63 -8.33 11.00
CA GLN A 214 12.65 -7.18 10.11
C GLN A 214 13.26 -7.56 8.76
N LEU A 215 12.63 -7.10 7.67
CA LEU A 215 13.05 -7.36 6.29
C LEU A 215 13.70 -6.13 5.67
N ALA A 216 13.06 -4.96 5.84
CA ALA A 216 13.52 -3.70 5.26
C ALA A 216 13.05 -2.50 6.11
N GLN A 217 13.78 -1.40 6.03
CA GLN A 217 13.42 -0.13 6.65
C GLN A 217 13.67 1.04 5.70
N ALA A 218 12.80 2.06 5.78
CA ALA A 218 13.03 3.36 5.15
C ALA A 218 12.98 4.45 6.22
N ARG A 219 13.94 5.38 6.14
CA ARG A 219 14.08 6.49 7.09
C ARG A 219 13.46 7.75 6.53
N VAL A 220 12.80 8.52 7.37
CA VAL A 220 12.28 9.84 7.03
C VAL A 220 12.61 10.85 8.12
N PRO A 221 12.95 12.11 7.78
CA PRO A 221 13.20 13.14 8.78
C PRO A 221 11.91 13.59 9.45
N ILE A 222 12.01 14.02 10.70
CA ILE A 222 11.01 14.83 11.41
C ILE A 222 11.56 16.25 11.47
N LEU A 223 10.88 17.19 10.81
CA LEU A 223 11.31 18.59 10.75
C LEU A 223 10.79 19.37 11.96
N PRO A 224 11.47 20.43 12.40
CA PRO A 224 11.04 21.23 13.54
C PRO A 224 9.63 21.87 13.39
N THR A 225 9.16 21.98 12.16
CA THR A 225 7.85 22.57 11.82
C THR A 225 6.75 21.53 11.62
N ASP A 226 7.09 20.24 11.72
CA ASP A 226 6.11 19.16 11.50
C ASP A 226 5.15 19.04 12.69
N ASP A 227 3.90 18.77 12.36
CA ASP A 227 2.95 18.12 13.25
C ASP A 227 2.93 16.61 13.01
N ALA A 228 2.21 15.89 13.83
CA ALA A 228 2.12 14.43 13.74
C ALA A 228 1.56 13.96 12.38
N GLU A 229 0.65 14.71 11.76
CA GLU A 229 0.06 14.35 10.46
C GLU A 229 1.04 14.58 9.30
N ALA A 230 1.88 15.60 9.37
CA ALA A 230 2.95 15.81 8.39
C ALA A 230 3.97 14.66 8.44
N VAL A 231 4.34 14.22 9.64
CA VAL A 231 5.20 13.03 9.84
C VAL A 231 4.53 11.79 9.27
N ARG A 232 3.26 11.55 9.59
CA ARG A 232 2.48 10.42 9.06
C ARG A 232 2.43 10.40 7.54
N ALA A 233 2.16 11.54 6.91
CA ALA A 233 2.10 11.65 5.46
C ALA A 233 3.44 11.27 4.80
N ARG A 234 4.56 11.69 5.40
CA ARG A 234 5.91 11.38 4.91
C ARG A 234 6.25 9.91 5.10
N ILE A 235 5.86 9.29 6.22
CA ILE A 235 5.99 7.85 6.44
C ILE A 235 5.17 7.07 5.42
N ASN A 236 3.89 7.43 5.20
CA ASN A 236 3.03 6.76 4.23
C ASN A 236 3.62 6.79 2.81
N ALA A 237 4.23 7.90 2.40
CA ALA A 237 4.92 7.99 1.11
C ALA A 237 6.11 7.01 1.02
N ALA A 238 6.87 6.86 2.11
CA ALA A 238 7.97 5.91 2.19
C ALA A 238 7.50 4.45 2.18
N GLU A 239 6.39 4.15 2.88
CA GLU A 239 5.76 2.82 2.88
C GLU A 239 5.36 2.38 1.48
N GLN A 240 4.74 3.27 0.71
CA GLN A 240 4.26 2.97 -0.65
C GLN A 240 5.39 2.62 -1.63
N VAL A 241 6.62 3.03 -1.35
CA VAL A 241 7.81 2.66 -2.11
C VAL A 241 8.44 1.39 -1.55
N LEU A 242 8.66 1.34 -0.23
CA LEU A 242 9.38 0.27 0.43
C LEU A 242 8.60 -1.06 0.42
N TYR A 243 7.29 -1.00 0.71
CA TYR A 243 6.53 -2.22 0.96
C TYR A 243 6.41 -3.10 -0.28
N PRO A 244 6.05 -2.58 -1.48
CA PRO A 244 6.06 -3.38 -2.69
C PRO A 244 7.41 -4.03 -2.99
N GLN A 245 8.51 -3.29 -2.83
CA GLN A 245 9.85 -3.82 -3.06
C GLN A 245 10.20 -4.95 -2.08
N ALA A 246 9.95 -4.73 -0.78
CA ALA A 246 10.21 -5.75 0.24
C ALA A 246 9.37 -7.02 0.04
N ILE A 247 8.13 -6.89 -0.46
CA ILE A 247 7.28 -8.04 -0.81
C ILE A 247 7.90 -8.80 -1.98
N ALA A 248 8.36 -8.11 -3.03
CA ALA A 248 9.01 -8.73 -4.19
C ALA A 248 10.28 -9.50 -3.78
N ASP A 249 11.15 -8.85 -3.01
CA ASP A 249 12.40 -9.43 -2.54
C ASP A 249 12.14 -10.67 -1.66
N TYR A 250 11.15 -10.59 -0.77
CA TYR A 250 10.80 -11.71 0.09
C TYR A 250 10.15 -12.86 -0.68
N ALA A 251 9.26 -12.57 -1.62
CA ALA A 251 8.64 -13.57 -2.48
C ALA A 251 9.68 -14.37 -3.27
N ALA A 252 10.74 -13.73 -3.75
CA ALA A 252 11.84 -14.39 -4.45
C ALA A 252 12.60 -15.40 -3.57
N THR A 253 12.55 -15.26 -2.24
CA THR A 253 13.18 -16.22 -1.31
C THR A 253 12.34 -17.49 -1.08
N LEU A 254 11.07 -17.50 -1.52
CA LEU A 254 10.12 -18.60 -1.32
C LEU A 254 9.96 -19.48 -2.56
N ALA A 255 10.56 -19.06 -3.69
CA ALA A 255 10.49 -19.73 -4.99
C ALA A 255 11.36 -21.01 -5.08
#